data_41ba131b0aa028316f27b47f8a95a03c
#
_entry.id   41ba131b0aa028316f27b47f8a95a03c
#
_cell.length_a   1.000
_cell.length_b   1.000
_cell.length_c   1.000
_cell.angle_alpha   90.00
_cell.angle_beta   90.00
_cell.angle_gamma   90.00
#
_symmetry.space_group_name_H-M   'P 1'
#
loop_
_entity.id
_entity.type
_entity.pdbx_description
1 polymer ?
#
loop_
_entity_poly.entity_id
_entity_poly.type
_entity_poly.pdbx_seq_one_letter_code
_entity_poly.pdbx_strand_id
1 'polypeptide(L)'
;MSNIALVTYTNSNLKDVWPVYFGQVDKHVSGISSYVFADEDPKLSENHKVSLYNNDDPYYIQYTGGLKSVKEDYLIYSQEDFILYDDVSDESLAEYVSFLESSDYSFVKLIRSGYKTPLLNKVKEGVFEIDINSQDAFS
;
A
#
# COMPACT_ATOMS: atom_id res chain seq x y z
N MET A 1 -9.53 14.37 1.10
CA MET A 1 -8.30 13.88 1.74
C MET A 1 -7.20 13.82 0.73
N SER A 2 -6.50 14.90 0.61
CA SER A 2 -5.57 15.11 -0.51
C SER A 2 -4.14 14.64 -0.27
N ASN A 3 -3.81 14.12 0.92
CA ASN A 3 -2.42 13.87 1.30
C ASN A 3 -2.08 12.38 1.50
N ILE A 4 -2.92 11.51 0.94
CA ILE A 4 -2.73 10.04 0.94
C ILE A 4 -2.68 9.56 -0.50
N ALA A 5 -1.77 8.65 -0.81
CA ALA A 5 -1.72 7.93 -2.07
C ALA A 5 -1.87 6.42 -1.85
N LEU A 6 -2.49 5.73 -2.79
CA LEU A 6 -2.32 4.29 -2.96
C LEU A 6 -1.09 4.04 -3.82
N VAL A 7 -0.14 3.26 -3.32
CA VAL A 7 1.04 2.82 -4.07
C VAL A 7 0.98 1.32 -4.24
N THR A 8 0.87 0.87 -5.46
CA THR A 8 0.91 -0.55 -5.82
C THR A 8 2.27 -0.88 -6.40
N TYR A 9 2.98 -1.80 -5.77
CA TYR A 9 4.17 -2.43 -6.37
C TYR A 9 3.76 -3.78 -6.97
N THR A 10 4.08 -3.99 -8.23
CA THR A 10 3.71 -5.20 -8.97
C THR A 10 4.77 -5.58 -10.00
N ASN A 11 4.73 -6.83 -10.47
CA ASN A 11 5.65 -7.36 -11.48
C ASN A 11 4.86 -8.06 -12.59
N SER A 12 5.34 -7.97 -13.82
CA SER A 12 4.70 -8.56 -15.00
C SER A 12 4.56 -10.09 -14.95
N ASN A 13 5.29 -10.76 -14.07
CA ASN A 13 5.08 -12.19 -13.80
C ASN A 13 3.68 -12.50 -13.25
N LEU A 14 3.01 -11.49 -12.68
CA LEU A 14 1.67 -11.59 -12.10
C LEU A 14 0.62 -10.80 -12.91
N LYS A 15 0.93 -10.49 -14.16
CA LYS A 15 0.05 -9.69 -15.03
C LYS A 15 -1.34 -10.28 -15.27
N ASP A 16 -1.50 -11.57 -15.07
CA ASP A 16 -2.81 -12.23 -15.16
C ASP A 16 -3.79 -11.77 -14.08
N VAL A 17 -3.26 -11.28 -12.94
CA VAL A 17 -4.04 -10.75 -11.83
C VAL A 17 -4.39 -9.27 -12.03
N TRP A 18 -3.63 -8.53 -12.83
CA TRP A 18 -3.79 -7.09 -13.00
C TRP A 18 -5.21 -6.64 -13.35
N PRO A 19 -5.94 -7.28 -14.31
CA PRO A 19 -7.29 -6.85 -14.64
C PRO A 19 -8.25 -6.92 -13.45
N VAL A 20 -8.12 -7.95 -12.62
CA VAL A 20 -8.96 -8.12 -11.42
C VAL A 20 -8.57 -7.10 -10.36
N TYR A 21 -7.28 -7.00 -10.04
CA TYR A 21 -6.78 -6.10 -9.00
C TYR A 21 -7.10 -4.64 -9.32
N PHE A 22 -6.68 -4.14 -10.50
CA PHE A 22 -6.91 -2.74 -10.87
C PHE A 22 -8.38 -2.44 -11.12
N GLY A 23 -9.17 -3.40 -11.61
CA GLY A 23 -10.61 -3.25 -11.70
C GLY A 23 -11.26 -3.05 -10.32
N GLN A 24 -10.78 -3.70 -9.29
CA GLN A 24 -11.25 -3.50 -7.91
C GLN A 24 -10.73 -2.19 -7.32
N VAL A 25 -9.48 -1.79 -7.63
CA VAL A 25 -8.98 -0.48 -7.23
C VAL A 25 -9.82 0.64 -7.84
N ASP A 26 -10.10 0.59 -9.14
CA ASP A 26 -10.94 1.58 -9.84
C ASP A 26 -12.35 1.67 -9.25
N LYS A 27 -12.89 0.54 -8.78
CA LYS A 27 -14.22 0.45 -8.21
C LYS A 27 -14.30 0.97 -6.77
N HIS A 28 -13.31 0.66 -5.94
CA HIS A 28 -13.38 0.82 -4.48
C HIS A 28 -12.49 1.92 -3.91
N VAL A 29 -11.56 2.47 -4.72
CA VAL A 29 -10.68 3.55 -4.30
C VAL A 29 -11.04 4.82 -5.04
N SER A 30 -11.49 5.83 -4.32
CA SER A 30 -11.81 7.14 -4.88
C SER A 30 -11.19 8.25 -4.02
N GLY A 31 -10.96 9.41 -4.63
CA GLY A 31 -10.53 10.61 -3.91
C GLY A 31 -9.05 10.65 -3.49
N ILE A 32 -8.27 9.61 -3.74
CA ILE A 32 -6.82 9.56 -3.49
C ILE A 32 -6.05 9.27 -4.78
N SER A 33 -4.79 9.71 -4.84
CA SER A 33 -3.91 9.42 -5.98
C SER A 33 -3.52 7.95 -6.01
N SER A 34 -3.45 7.36 -7.22
CA SER A 34 -2.96 5.99 -7.41
C SER A 34 -1.65 6.01 -8.19
N TYR A 35 -0.62 5.39 -7.62
CA TYR A 35 0.69 5.18 -8.23
C TYR A 35 0.95 3.69 -8.40
N VAL A 36 1.53 3.32 -9.53
CA VAL A 36 1.84 1.92 -9.85
C VAL A 36 3.32 1.80 -10.21
N PHE A 37 4.06 1.01 -9.47
CA PHE A 37 5.45 0.68 -9.76
C PHE A 37 5.49 -0.71 -10.37
N ALA A 38 5.90 -0.79 -11.63
CA ALA A 38 5.90 -2.03 -12.39
C ALA A 38 7.14 -2.12 -13.28
N ASP A 39 7.51 -3.31 -13.69
CA ASP A 39 8.59 -3.57 -14.65
C ASP A 39 8.13 -3.44 -16.11
N GLU A 40 6.83 -3.53 -16.35
CA GLU A 40 6.17 -3.40 -17.65
C GLU A 40 4.95 -2.50 -17.50
N ASP A 41 4.66 -1.70 -18.53
CA ASP A 41 3.48 -0.82 -18.52
C ASP A 41 2.18 -1.64 -18.56
N PRO A 42 1.38 -1.59 -17.49
CA PRO A 42 0.16 -2.40 -17.39
C PRO A 42 -1.01 -1.85 -18.24
N LYS A 43 -0.81 -0.74 -18.99
CA LYS A 43 -1.83 -0.12 -19.86
C LYS A 43 -3.12 0.23 -19.12
N LEU A 44 -2.98 0.84 -17.95
CA LEU A 44 -4.09 1.26 -17.10
C LEU A 44 -4.70 2.59 -17.60
N SER A 45 -5.84 2.95 -17.01
CA SER A 45 -6.46 4.26 -17.22
C SER A 45 -5.54 5.39 -16.71
N GLU A 46 -5.80 6.62 -17.17
CA GLU A 46 -5.07 7.82 -16.74
C GLU A 46 -5.18 8.15 -15.24
N ASN A 47 -6.08 7.47 -14.53
CA ASN A 47 -6.21 7.59 -13.08
C ASN A 47 -5.00 7.01 -12.33
N HIS A 48 -4.22 6.16 -12.97
CA HIS A 48 -3.04 5.52 -12.41
C HIS A 48 -1.75 6.15 -12.97
N LYS A 49 -0.89 6.62 -12.09
CA LYS A 49 0.42 7.16 -12.44
C LYS A 49 1.45 6.03 -12.42
N VAL A 50 1.83 5.55 -13.60
CA VAL A 50 2.76 4.41 -13.74
C VAL A 50 4.20 4.88 -13.71
N SER A 51 5.03 4.25 -12.90
CA SER A 51 6.48 4.40 -12.84
C SER A 51 7.14 3.05 -13.12
N LEU A 52 7.93 2.99 -14.18
CA LEU A 52 8.60 1.74 -14.57
C LEU A 52 9.94 1.60 -13.84
N TYR A 53 10.24 0.37 -13.43
CA TYR A 53 11.52 0.00 -12.83
C TYR A 53 12.23 -1.08 -13.66
N ASN A 54 13.52 -1.23 -13.44
CA ASN A 54 14.33 -2.30 -14.06
C ASN A 54 14.35 -3.53 -13.14
N ASN A 55 13.97 -4.69 -13.68
CA ASN A 55 13.99 -5.97 -12.94
C ASN A 55 15.39 -6.40 -12.47
N ASP A 56 16.45 -5.91 -13.12
CA ASP A 56 17.83 -6.22 -12.72
C ASP A 56 18.28 -5.44 -11.47
N ASP A 57 17.54 -4.38 -11.11
CA ASP A 57 17.83 -3.61 -9.90
C ASP A 57 17.33 -4.34 -8.65
N PRO A 58 18.01 -4.19 -7.51
CA PRO A 58 17.49 -4.67 -6.23
C PRO A 58 16.15 -4.03 -5.87
N TYR A 59 15.29 -4.77 -5.17
CA TYR A 59 13.96 -4.31 -4.77
C TYR A 59 13.94 -2.89 -4.18
N TYR A 60 14.88 -2.57 -3.27
CA TYR A 60 14.91 -1.26 -2.63
C TYR A 60 15.19 -0.12 -3.63
N ILE A 61 15.93 -0.37 -4.72
CA ILE A 61 16.16 0.60 -5.79
C ILE A 61 14.89 0.76 -6.63
N GLN A 62 14.23 -0.34 -6.98
CA GLN A 62 12.98 -0.33 -7.73
C GLN A 62 11.92 0.49 -6.98
N TYR A 63 11.72 0.19 -5.70
CA TYR A 63 10.70 0.81 -4.88
C TYR A 63 11.00 2.28 -4.56
N THR A 64 12.22 2.60 -4.13
CA THR A 64 12.61 3.99 -3.83
C THR A 64 12.66 4.86 -5.08
N GLY A 65 12.96 4.27 -6.24
CA GLY A 65 12.88 4.95 -7.53
C GLY A 65 11.47 5.42 -7.83
N GLY A 66 10.47 4.55 -7.64
CA GLY A 66 9.06 4.89 -7.79
C GLY A 66 8.58 5.94 -6.79
N LEU A 67 9.01 5.84 -5.54
CA LEU A 67 8.62 6.79 -4.48
C LEU A 67 8.97 8.25 -4.79
N LYS A 68 9.99 8.50 -5.61
CA LYS A 68 10.34 9.86 -6.05
C LYS A 68 9.22 10.55 -6.85
N SER A 69 8.30 9.79 -7.42
CA SER A 69 7.15 10.32 -8.16
C SER A 69 5.94 10.62 -7.27
N VAL A 70 5.90 10.08 -6.06
CA VAL A 70 4.80 10.26 -5.11
C VAL A 70 4.94 11.63 -4.45
N LYS A 71 3.85 12.39 -4.42
CA LYS A 71 3.81 13.77 -3.90
C LYS A 71 3.14 13.88 -2.53
N GLU A 72 2.38 12.87 -2.19
CA GLU A 72 1.62 12.78 -0.95
C GLU A 72 2.53 12.38 0.22
N ASP A 73 2.23 12.86 1.43
CA ASP A 73 3.03 12.60 2.63
C ASP A 73 2.76 11.22 3.24
N TYR A 74 1.58 10.67 2.97
CA TYR A 74 1.16 9.35 3.44
C TYR A 74 0.87 8.43 2.26
N LEU A 75 1.20 7.17 2.42
CA LEU A 75 0.89 6.18 1.39
C LEU A 75 0.29 4.91 1.99
N ILE A 76 -0.59 4.29 1.24
CA ILE A 76 -1.04 2.92 1.45
C ILE A 76 -0.23 2.06 0.51
N TYR A 77 0.64 1.20 1.06
CA TYR A 77 1.36 0.21 0.27
C TYR A 77 0.47 -0.99 -0.01
N SER A 78 0.41 -1.42 -1.25
CA SER A 78 -0.35 -2.58 -1.70
C SER A 78 0.41 -3.37 -2.76
N GLN A 79 0.05 -4.63 -2.89
CA GLN A 79 0.48 -5.53 -3.96
C GLN A 79 -0.74 -6.12 -4.65
N GLU A 80 -0.58 -6.68 -5.84
CA GLU A 80 -1.67 -7.20 -6.67
C GLU A 80 -2.42 -8.41 -6.08
N ASP A 81 -1.89 -9.05 -5.06
CA ASP A 81 -2.55 -10.14 -4.32
C ASP A 81 -3.48 -9.64 -3.19
N PHE A 82 -3.46 -8.33 -2.88
CA PHE A 82 -4.39 -7.70 -1.95
C PHE A 82 -5.62 -7.15 -2.67
N ILE A 83 -6.48 -8.04 -3.13
CA ILE A 83 -7.67 -7.65 -3.90
C ILE A 83 -8.73 -7.04 -2.98
N LEU A 84 -9.11 -5.80 -3.28
CA LEU A 84 -10.18 -5.11 -2.55
C LEU A 84 -11.55 -5.74 -2.86
N TYR A 85 -12.38 -5.87 -1.85
CA TYR A 85 -13.74 -6.39 -1.99
C TYR A 85 -14.81 -5.40 -1.50
N ASP A 86 -14.40 -4.27 -0.92
CA ASP A 86 -15.29 -3.23 -0.40
C ASP A 86 -14.63 -1.86 -0.55
N ASP A 87 -15.42 -0.79 -0.40
CA ASP A 87 -14.95 0.58 -0.54
C ASP A 87 -13.97 0.96 0.56
N VAL A 88 -12.93 1.68 0.17
CA VAL A 88 -11.96 2.26 1.12
C VAL A 88 -12.61 3.46 1.80
N SER A 89 -12.75 3.39 3.11
CA SER A 89 -13.39 4.44 3.90
C SER A 89 -12.46 5.63 4.12
N ASP A 90 -12.88 6.80 3.66
CA ASP A 90 -12.18 8.08 3.90
C ASP A 90 -12.05 8.39 5.39
N GLU A 91 -13.07 8.06 6.18
CA GLU A 91 -13.05 8.23 7.64
C GLU A 91 -11.98 7.37 8.30
N SER A 92 -11.89 6.10 7.92
CA SER A 92 -10.86 5.19 8.43
C SER A 92 -9.45 5.66 8.05
N LEU A 93 -9.25 6.11 6.81
CA LEU A 93 -7.96 6.65 6.38
C LEU A 93 -7.56 7.91 7.17
N ALA A 94 -8.50 8.83 7.38
CA ALA A 94 -8.26 10.01 8.20
C ALA A 94 -7.89 9.66 9.65
N GLU A 95 -8.52 8.64 10.21
CA GLU A 95 -8.21 8.14 11.55
C GLU A 95 -6.78 7.57 11.63
N TYR A 96 -6.34 6.79 10.65
CA TYR A 96 -4.97 6.25 10.62
C TYR A 96 -3.92 7.36 10.45
N VAL A 97 -4.16 8.32 9.58
CA VAL A 97 -3.25 9.48 9.41
C VAL A 97 -3.16 10.28 10.71
N SER A 98 -4.29 10.63 11.31
CA SER A 98 -4.35 11.36 12.59
C SER A 98 -3.62 10.60 13.71
N PHE A 99 -3.74 9.27 13.73
CA PHE A 99 -3.00 8.43 14.66
C PHE A 99 -1.48 8.53 14.44
N LEU A 100 -1.02 8.43 13.20
CA LEU A 100 0.41 8.54 12.88
C LEU A 100 0.96 9.93 13.22
N GLU A 101 0.21 11.01 12.92
CA GLU A 101 0.59 12.39 13.23
C GLU A 101 0.71 12.67 14.74
N SER A 102 -0.09 11.98 15.54
CA SER A 102 -0.16 12.19 17.00
C SER A 102 0.67 11.20 17.81
N SER A 103 1.44 10.33 17.18
CA SER A 103 2.22 9.27 17.83
C SER A 103 3.64 9.19 17.26
N ASP A 104 4.49 8.40 17.89
CA ASP A 104 5.84 8.10 17.42
C ASP A 104 5.90 6.91 16.46
N TYR A 105 4.74 6.38 16.04
CA TYR A 105 4.68 5.27 15.09
C TYR A 105 4.85 5.76 13.65
N SER A 106 5.59 5.00 12.86
CA SER A 106 5.90 5.34 11.45
C SER A 106 4.97 4.68 10.46
N PHE A 107 4.24 3.64 10.87
CA PHE A 107 3.30 2.94 9.99
C PHE A 107 2.22 2.20 10.77
N VAL A 108 1.12 1.90 10.09
CA VAL A 108 0.04 1.04 10.55
C VAL A 108 -0.09 -0.13 9.58
N LYS A 109 0.04 -1.34 10.07
CA LYS A 109 -0.22 -2.54 9.28
C LYS A 109 -1.71 -2.83 9.31
N LEU A 110 -2.37 -2.74 8.14
CA LEU A 110 -3.82 -2.89 8.00
C LEU A 110 -4.25 -4.36 7.92
N ILE A 111 -3.34 -5.25 7.56
CA ILE A 111 -3.60 -6.68 7.41
C ILE A 111 -2.81 -7.44 8.47
N ARG A 112 -3.50 -8.23 9.27
CA ARG A 112 -2.85 -9.20 10.13
C ARG A 112 -2.45 -10.41 9.28
N SER A 113 -1.20 -10.43 8.81
CA SER A 113 -0.67 -11.59 8.10
C SER A 113 -0.34 -12.70 9.09
N GLY A 114 -0.95 -13.86 8.86
CA GLY A 114 -0.66 -15.09 9.57
C GLY A 114 -1.06 -15.09 11.05
N TYR A 115 -1.09 -16.29 11.63
CA TYR A 115 -1.31 -16.51 13.07
C TYR A 115 -0.09 -16.19 13.93
N LYS A 116 1.02 -15.78 13.32
CA LYS A 116 2.35 -15.73 13.94
C LYS A 116 2.86 -14.34 14.27
N THR A 117 2.23 -13.26 13.77
CA THR A 117 2.65 -11.92 14.18
C THR A 117 2.24 -11.68 15.62
N PRO A 118 3.18 -11.65 16.59
CA PRO A 118 2.84 -11.39 17.98
C PRO A 118 2.23 -10.01 18.12
N LEU A 119 1.04 -9.92 18.67
CA LEU A 119 0.47 -8.67 19.13
C LEU A 119 1.04 -8.38 20.51
N LEU A 120 1.71 -7.23 20.62
CA LEU A 120 2.29 -6.76 21.86
C LEU A 120 1.27 -5.94 22.67
N ASN A 121 1.65 -4.76 23.11
CA ASN A 121 0.79 -3.91 23.91
C ASN A 121 -0.36 -3.34 23.09
N LYS A 122 -1.56 -3.28 23.69
CA LYS A 122 -2.68 -2.55 23.13
C LYS A 122 -2.40 -1.04 23.21
N VAL A 123 -2.41 -0.36 22.06
CA VAL A 123 -2.18 1.09 21.97
C VAL A 123 -3.49 1.85 22.14
N LYS A 124 -4.52 1.42 21.41
CA LYS A 124 -5.90 1.89 21.52
C LYS A 124 -6.86 0.77 21.10
N GLU A 125 -8.17 1.02 21.11
CA GLU A 125 -9.15 0.02 20.69
C GLU A 125 -8.88 -0.46 19.26
N GLY A 126 -8.70 -1.77 19.09
CA GLY A 126 -8.40 -2.41 17.82
C GLY A 126 -6.98 -2.21 17.28
N VAL A 127 -6.10 -1.46 17.97
CA VAL A 127 -4.71 -1.20 17.54
C VAL A 127 -3.72 -1.74 18.56
N PHE A 128 -2.79 -2.56 18.07
CA PHE A 128 -1.77 -3.20 18.88
C PHE A 128 -0.39 -2.96 18.31
N GLU A 129 0.62 -2.86 19.17
CA GLU A 129 2.01 -2.92 18.73
C GLU A 129 2.31 -4.28 18.13
N ILE A 130 3.16 -4.31 17.11
CA ILE A 130 3.72 -5.54 16.55
C ILE A 130 5.23 -5.59 16.79
N ASP A 131 5.78 -6.79 16.92
CA ASP A 131 7.23 -6.96 16.97
C ASP A 131 7.82 -6.82 15.57
N ILE A 132 8.48 -5.69 15.30
CA ILE A 132 9.12 -5.40 14.01
C ILE A 132 10.28 -6.35 13.68
N ASN A 133 10.80 -7.09 14.67
CA ASN A 133 11.85 -8.08 14.45
C ASN A 133 11.29 -9.46 14.13
N SER A 134 9.97 -9.65 14.20
CA SER A 134 9.35 -10.90 13.77
C SER A 134 9.43 -11.05 12.24
N GLN A 135 9.55 -12.30 11.77
CA GLN A 135 9.61 -12.59 10.32
C GLN A 135 8.37 -12.11 9.57
N ASP A 136 7.24 -12.01 10.27
CA ASP A 136 5.93 -11.69 9.70
C ASP A 136 5.57 -10.20 9.82
N ALA A 137 6.48 -9.34 10.34
CA ALA A 137 6.16 -7.92 10.54
C ALA A 137 5.86 -7.20 9.22
N PHE A 138 6.54 -7.59 8.16
CA PHE A 138 6.47 -6.96 6.85
C PHE A 138 6.01 -7.91 5.72
N SER A 139 5.47 -9.06 6.06
CA SER A 139 4.91 -10.03 5.10
C SER A 139 3.42 -9.84 4.91
#